data_eba8b9e7c917a9695d45e2e9d87a3924
#
_entry.id   eba8b9e7c917a9695d45e2e9d87a3924
#
_cell.length_a   1.000
_cell.length_b   1.000
_cell.length_c   1.000
_cell.angle_alpha   90.00
_cell.angle_beta   90.00
_cell.angle_gamma   90.00
#
_symmetry.space_group_name_H-M   'P 1'
#
loop_
_entity.id
_entity.type
_entity.pdbx_description
1 polymer ?
#
loop_
_entity_poly.entity_id
_entity_poly.type
_entity_poly.pdbx_seq_one_letter_code
_entity_poly.pdbx_strand_id
1 'polypeptide(L)'
;PNGYDKEDFPEELLQNRVQNEKMTLTYTGALYGRRKPDTFFQALQELIANNQVKRDKIAVRLVGNYNEVQMNSKISQYNLEGIVKIVGLLPHDECIKEQLACDSLVLIEGKGKGAEAFYTGKLFEYMNTNKPILALLPENGVAAELVRESNIGTVAAVDNVKEIKENILYYYEQWCKGEIEYSPMREVVERYDRKKLTQRLSEVFDKIVRP
;
A
#
# COMPACT_ATOMS: atom_id res chain seq x y z
N PRO A 1 16.35 0.71 -11.03
CA PRO A 1 15.03 0.58 -10.41
C PRO A 1 14.30 1.91 -10.45
N ASN A 2 12.97 1.90 -10.22
CA ASN A 2 12.20 3.11 -9.96
C ASN A 2 12.47 3.62 -8.54
N GLY A 3 11.99 4.81 -8.18
CA GLY A 3 12.21 5.41 -6.88
C GLY A 3 11.14 6.44 -6.53
N TYR A 4 11.21 6.99 -5.31
CA TYR A 4 10.37 8.09 -4.85
C TYR A 4 11.13 9.42 -4.89
N ASP A 5 10.41 10.52 -4.96
CA ASP A 5 10.94 11.87 -4.77
C ASP A 5 10.55 12.36 -3.37
N LYS A 6 11.54 12.76 -2.57
CA LYS A 6 11.27 13.29 -1.22
C LYS A 6 10.49 14.60 -1.25
N GLU A 7 10.64 15.37 -2.32
CA GLU A 7 9.98 16.67 -2.45
C GLU A 7 8.46 16.54 -2.63
N ASP A 8 7.97 15.35 -3.08
CA ASP A 8 6.55 15.07 -3.16
C ASP A 8 5.88 14.92 -1.78
N PHE A 9 6.66 14.74 -0.69
CA PHE A 9 6.18 14.45 0.65
C PHE A 9 6.48 15.59 1.63
N PRO A 10 5.51 16.45 1.95
CA PRO A 10 5.70 17.54 2.92
C PRO A 10 6.08 16.99 4.30
N GLU A 11 7.20 17.46 4.88
CA GLU A 11 7.69 16.98 6.17
C GLU A 11 6.67 17.16 7.31
N GLU A 12 5.90 18.24 7.28
CA GLU A 12 4.84 18.51 8.23
C GLU A 12 3.76 17.41 8.26
N LEU A 13 3.43 16.84 7.09
CA LEU A 13 2.46 15.75 6.98
C LEU A 13 3.06 14.40 7.35
N LEU A 14 4.36 14.19 7.14
CA LEU A 14 5.07 12.97 7.54
C LEU A 14 5.18 12.83 9.07
N GLN A 15 5.21 13.95 9.79
CA GLN A 15 5.33 13.99 11.25
C GLN A 15 3.97 13.91 11.96
N ASN A 16 2.89 14.26 11.28
CA ASN A 16 1.56 14.31 11.85
C ASN A 16 0.91 12.91 11.87
N ARG A 17 1.08 12.20 12.98
CA ARG A 17 0.35 10.94 13.24
C ARG A 17 -0.97 11.26 13.93
N VAL A 18 -2.01 11.54 13.16
CA VAL A 18 -3.38 11.64 13.70
C VAL A 18 -3.98 10.24 13.64
N GLN A 19 -4.45 9.73 14.78
CA GLN A 19 -5.22 8.49 14.80
C GLN A 19 -6.61 8.79 14.21
N ASN A 20 -6.97 8.05 13.18
CA ASN A 20 -8.30 8.17 12.58
C ASN A 20 -9.38 7.57 13.51
N GLU A 21 -10.60 8.08 13.45
CA GLU A 21 -11.75 7.51 14.20
C GLU A 21 -12.08 6.05 13.79
N LYS A 22 -11.70 5.70 12.56
CA LYS A 22 -11.77 4.35 11.99
C LYS A 22 -10.41 4.00 11.43
N MET A 23 -9.94 2.77 11.67
CA MET A 23 -8.76 2.30 10.95
C MET A 23 -8.95 2.45 9.44
N THR A 24 -8.16 3.30 8.84
CA THR A 24 -8.28 3.65 7.42
C THR A 24 -7.20 2.97 6.60
N LEU A 25 -7.63 2.12 5.67
CA LEU A 25 -6.78 1.46 4.68
C LEU A 25 -6.91 2.18 3.35
N THR A 26 -5.81 2.63 2.75
CA THR A 26 -5.85 3.36 1.47
C THR A 26 -5.09 2.60 0.38
N TYR A 27 -5.76 2.44 -0.77
CA TYR A 27 -5.16 1.97 -2.00
C TYR A 27 -5.15 3.11 -3.02
N THR A 28 -4.00 3.40 -3.63
CA THR A 28 -3.89 4.39 -4.70
C THR A 28 -3.57 3.75 -6.04
N GLY A 29 -4.19 4.23 -7.11
CA GLY A 29 -4.02 3.77 -8.50
C GLY A 29 -5.18 2.92 -9.01
N ALA A 30 -5.04 2.36 -10.22
CA ALA A 30 -6.11 1.60 -10.85
C ALA A 30 -6.02 0.10 -10.53
N LEU A 31 -7.19 -0.52 -10.34
CA LEU A 31 -7.37 -1.96 -10.20
C LEU A 31 -7.87 -2.50 -11.55
N TYR A 32 -6.97 -3.08 -12.33
CA TYR A 32 -7.27 -3.65 -13.64
C TYR A 32 -6.47 -4.92 -13.93
N GLY A 33 -6.92 -5.70 -14.88
CA GLY A 33 -6.24 -6.92 -15.32
C GLY A 33 -6.09 -7.92 -14.18
N ARG A 34 -4.84 -8.12 -13.75
CA ARG A 34 -4.49 -9.06 -12.66
C ARG A 34 -4.63 -8.44 -11.25
N ARG A 35 -4.70 -7.12 -11.14
CA ARG A 35 -4.89 -6.40 -9.87
C ARG A 35 -6.36 -6.37 -9.52
N LYS A 36 -6.83 -7.34 -8.76
CA LYS A 36 -8.23 -7.48 -8.36
C LYS A 36 -8.37 -7.36 -6.85
N PRO A 37 -9.38 -6.63 -6.34
CA PRO A 37 -9.58 -6.47 -4.91
C PRO A 37 -10.34 -7.63 -4.27
N ASP A 38 -10.76 -8.64 -5.05
CA ASP A 38 -11.73 -9.65 -4.63
C ASP A 38 -11.31 -10.40 -3.36
N THR A 39 -10.07 -10.89 -3.28
CA THR A 39 -9.56 -11.59 -2.09
C THR A 39 -9.41 -10.67 -0.88
N PHE A 40 -9.03 -9.42 -1.10
CA PHE A 40 -8.97 -8.41 -0.04
C PHE A 40 -10.37 -8.09 0.49
N PHE A 41 -11.35 -7.91 -0.39
CA PHE A 41 -12.75 -7.68 0.01
C PHE A 41 -13.35 -8.89 0.71
N GLN A 42 -13.05 -10.11 0.24
CA GLN A 42 -13.45 -11.34 0.93
C GLN A 42 -12.87 -11.41 2.35
N ALA A 43 -11.59 -11.11 2.50
CA ALA A 43 -10.93 -11.10 3.81
C ALA A 43 -11.60 -10.11 4.77
N LEU A 44 -11.90 -8.90 4.31
CA LEU A 44 -12.61 -7.89 5.10
C LEU A 44 -14.03 -8.34 5.48
N GLN A 45 -14.78 -8.86 4.51
CA GLN A 45 -16.13 -9.38 4.75
C GLN A 45 -16.11 -10.46 5.83
N GLU A 46 -15.21 -11.45 5.73
CA GLU A 46 -15.12 -12.53 6.69
C GLU A 46 -14.73 -12.06 8.10
N LEU A 47 -13.78 -11.12 8.21
CA LEU A 47 -13.38 -10.54 9.51
C LEU A 47 -14.54 -9.81 10.19
N ILE A 48 -15.33 -9.07 9.41
CA ILE A 48 -16.49 -8.33 9.90
C ILE A 48 -17.62 -9.28 10.29
N ALA A 49 -17.92 -10.26 9.42
CA ALA A 49 -18.96 -11.25 9.68
C ALA A 49 -18.69 -12.09 10.93
N ASN A 50 -17.41 -12.35 11.24
CA ASN A 50 -16.96 -13.07 12.43
C ASN A 50 -16.78 -12.16 13.66
N ASN A 51 -17.15 -10.88 13.58
CA ASN A 51 -16.98 -9.88 14.65
C ASN A 51 -15.51 -9.70 15.12
N GLN A 52 -14.52 -10.07 14.31
CA GLN A 52 -13.10 -9.85 14.58
C GLN A 52 -12.70 -8.39 14.31
N VAL A 53 -13.37 -7.76 13.38
CA VAL A 53 -13.25 -6.32 13.06
C VAL A 53 -14.63 -5.69 13.14
N LYS A 54 -14.76 -4.60 13.89
CA LYS A 54 -16.02 -3.86 13.99
C LYS A 54 -16.28 -3.06 12.73
N ARG A 55 -17.47 -3.22 12.13
CA ARG A 55 -17.88 -2.57 10.89
C ARG A 55 -17.77 -1.04 10.93
N ASP A 56 -18.07 -0.45 12.05
CA ASP A 56 -18.02 1.01 12.28
C ASP A 56 -16.62 1.52 12.62
N LYS A 57 -15.62 0.64 12.76
CA LYS A 57 -14.24 0.96 13.12
C LYS A 57 -13.20 0.70 12.02
N ILE A 58 -13.65 0.38 10.81
CA ILE A 58 -12.76 0.21 9.65
C ILE A 58 -13.30 0.96 8.45
N ALA A 59 -12.39 1.50 7.63
CA ALA A 59 -12.69 2.17 6.38
C ALA A 59 -11.63 1.81 5.33
N VAL A 60 -12.04 1.75 4.07
CA VAL A 60 -11.16 1.57 2.92
C VAL A 60 -11.37 2.70 1.94
N ARG A 61 -10.30 3.31 1.48
CA ARG A 61 -10.32 4.39 0.49
C ARG A 61 -9.65 3.92 -0.80
N LEU A 62 -10.39 3.96 -1.89
CA LEU A 62 -9.89 3.63 -3.22
C LEU A 62 -9.68 4.92 -4.00
N VAL A 63 -8.43 5.32 -4.17
CA VAL A 63 -8.02 6.55 -4.87
C VAL A 63 -7.50 6.17 -6.25
N GLY A 64 -8.20 6.57 -7.30
CA GLY A 64 -7.79 6.27 -8.67
C GLY A 64 -8.96 6.23 -9.65
N ASN A 65 -8.66 5.82 -10.87
CA ASN A 65 -9.66 5.71 -11.91
C ASN A 65 -10.29 4.30 -11.91
N TYR A 66 -11.57 4.21 -11.61
CA TYR A 66 -12.32 2.96 -11.53
C TYR A 66 -13.58 3.02 -12.40
N ASN A 67 -13.98 1.89 -12.94
CA ASN A 67 -15.37 1.74 -13.40
C ASN A 67 -16.26 1.65 -12.14
N GLU A 68 -16.93 2.77 -11.80
CA GLU A 68 -17.71 2.88 -10.57
C GLU A 68 -18.83 1.85 -10.48
N VAL A 69 -19.51 1.56 -11.59
CA VAL A 69 -20.61 0.57 -11.64
C VAL A 69 -20.07 -0.81 -11.25
N GLN A 70 -18.97 -1.23 -11.87
CA GLN A 70 -18.35 -2.53 -11.57
C GLN A 70 -17.79 -2.59 -10.15
N MET A 71 -17.17 -1.51 -9.69
CA MET A 71 -16.59 -1.46 -8.33
C MET A 71 -17.68 -1.46 -7.27
N ASN A 72 -18.74 -0.67 -7.44
CA ASN A 72 -19.88 -0.67 -6.53
C ASN A 72 -20.58 -2.04 -6.49
N SER A 73 -20.73 -2.72 -7.63
CA SER A 73 -21.25 -4.09 -7.67
C SER A 73 -20.39 -5.06 -6.85
N LYS A 74 -19.06 -4.94 -6.91
CA LYS A 74 -18.15 -5.73 -6.06
C LYS A 74 -18.28 -5.38 -4.58
N ILE A 75 -18.34 -4.09 -4.25
CA ILE A 75 -18.52 -3.63 -2.86
C ILE A 75 -19.79 -4.24 -2.27
N SER A 76 -20.90 -4.22 -3.02
CA SER A 76 -22.17 -4.85 -2.60
C SER A 76 -22.08 -6.37 -2.53
N GLN A 77 -21.40 -7.01 -3.46
CA GLN A 77 -21.20 -8.47 -3.45
C GLN A 77 -20.54 -8.95 -2.15
N TYR A 78 -19.62 -8.14 -1.59
CA TYR A 78 -18.92 -8.46 -0.34
C TYR A 78 -19.51 -7.77 0.90
N ASN A 79 -20.70 -7.16 0.81
CA ASN A 79 -21.37 -6.44 1.90
C ASN A 79 -20.47 -5.37 2.55
N LEU A 80 -19.72 -4.61 1.73
CA LEU A 80 -18.76 -3.60 2.20
C LEU A 80 -19.25 -2.15 1.98
N GLU A 81 -20.55 -1.95 1.73
CA GLU A 81 -21.15 -0.61 1.63
C GLU A 81 -20.95 0.18 2.93
N GLY A 82 -20.57 1.43 2.80
CA GLY A 82 -20.24 2.30 3.94
C GLY A 82 -18.88 2.04 4.58
N ILE A 83 -18.16 0.98 4.14
CA ILE A 83 -16.78 0.69 4.54
C ILE A 83 -15.83 1.08 3.42
N VAL A 84 -16.07 0.61 2.19
CA VAL A 84 -15.25 0.95 1.03
C VAL A 84 -15.81 2.18 0.34
N LYS A 85 -14.98 3.22 0.21
CA LYS A 85 -15.30 4.47 -0.49
C LYS A 85 -14.44 4.59 -1.75
N ILE A 86 -15.06 4.79 -2.90
CA ILE A 86 -14.38 5.22 -4.12
C ILE A 86 -14.18 6.73 -4.01
N VAL A 87 -12.93 7.16 -3.93
CA VAL A 87 -12.57 8.58 -3.86
C VAL A 87 -12.51 9.20 -5.26
N GLY A 88 -12.13 8.38 -6.25
CA GLY A 88 -11.93 8.85 -7.62
C GLY A 88 -10.49 9.22 -7.93
N LEU A 89 -10.28 9.76 -9.13
CA LEU A 89 -8.97 10.22 -9.58
C LEU A 89 -8.67 11.58 -8.94
N LEU A 90 -7.51 11.69 -8.32
CA LEU A 90 -7.02 12.92 -7.71
C LEU A 90 -5.73 13.41 -8.39
N PRO A 91 -5.41 14.71 -8.33
CA PRO A 91 -4.07 15.22 -8.60
C PRO A 91 -3.02 14.50 -7.73
N HIS A 92 -1.77 14.49 -8.18
CA HIS A 92 -0.70 13.72 -7.51
C HIS A 92 -0.49 14.15 -6.05
N ASP A 93 -0.44 15.46 -5.80
CA ASP A 93 -0.29 16.03 -4.45
C ASP A 93 -1.44 15.66 -3.51
N GLU A 94 -2.67 15.64 -4.01
CA GLU A 94 -3.84 15.19 -3.24
C GLU A 94 -3.79 13.67 -3.00
N CYS A 95 -3.28 12.91 -3.98
CA CYS A 95 -3.09 11.46 -3.82
C CYS A 95 -2.06 11.17 -2.71
N ILE A 96 -0.97 11.95 -2.63
CA ILE A 96 0.01 11.85 -1.54
C ILE A 96 -0.63 12.19 -0.18
N LYS A 97 -1.46 13.23 -0.11
CA LYS A 97 -2.19 13.55 1.13
C LYS A 97 -3.08 12.38 1.59
N GLU A 98 -3.78 11.72 0.68
CA GLU A 98 -4.57 10.52 0.98
C GLU A 98 -3.71 9.36 1.48
N GLN A 99 -2.51 9.17 0.91
CA GLN A 99 -1.55 8.17 1.40
C GLN A 99 -1.05 8.50 2.81
N LEU A 100 -0.79 9.76 3.11
CA LEU A 100 -0.30 10.19 4.41
C LEU A 100 -1.39 10.21 5.49
N ALA A 101 -2.65 10.40 5.11
CA ALA A 101 -3.78 10.45 6.02
C ALA A 101 -4.28 9.09 6.50
N CYS A 102 -3.86 7.98 5.89
CA CYS A 102 -4.32 6.65 6.29
C CYS A 102 -3.53 6.06 7.46
N ASP A 103 -4.03 4.96 8.01
CA ASP A 103 -3.33 4.19 9.05
C ASP A 103 -2.44 3.10 8.43
N SER A 104 -2.84 2.54 7.29
CA SER A 104 -2.03 1.58 6.51
C SER A 104 -2.34 1.69 5.03
N LEU A 105 -1.34 1.50 4.20
CA LEU A 105 -1.47 1.46 2.75
C LEU A 105 -1.70 0.03 2.27
N VAL A 106 -2.56 -0.13 1.27
CA VAL A 106 -2.80 -1.43 0.63
C VAL A 106 -2.09 -1.47 -0.71
N LEU A 107 -1.28 -2.49 -0.93
CA LEU A 107 -0.61 -2.75 -2.20
C LEU A 107 -1.11 -4.08 -2.77
N ILE A 108 -1.70 -4.05 -3.96
CA ILE A 108 -2.22 -5.25 -4.64
C ILE A 108 -1.55 -5.42 -5.98
N GLU A 109 -0.85 -6.54 -6.17
CA GLU A 109 -0.31 -6.98 -7.46
C GLU A 109 -0.77 -8.41 -7.75
N GLY A 110 -1.20 -8.65 -8.99
CA GLY A 110 -1.73 -9.96 -9.37
C GLY A 110 -0.65 -10.98 -9.68
N LYS A 111 -0.99 -12.27 -9.60
CA LYS A 111 -0.17 -13.38 -10.07
C LYS A 111 -0.14 -13.49 -11.60
N GLY A 112 0.91 -14.10 -12.13
CA GLY A 112 1.03 -14.45 -13.54
C GLY A 112 2.48 -14.33 -14.03
N LYS A 113 2.71 -14.73 -15.27
CA LYS A 113 4.06 -14.74 -15.87
C LYS A 113 4.75 -13.38 -15.74
N GLY A 114 5.91 -13.37 -15.11
CA GLY A 114 6.73 -12.18 -14.86
C GLY A 114 6.28 -11.30 -13.69
N ALA A 115 5.22 -11.66 -12.96
CA ALA A 115 4.76 -10.87 -11.81
C ALA A 115 5.79 -10.87 -10.66
N GLU A 116 6.53 -11.95 -10.51
CA GLU A 116 7.58 -12.07 -9.50
C GLU A 116 8.77 -11.14 -9.74
N ALA A 117 9.04 -10.77 -11.00
CA ALA A 117 10.17 -9.91 -11.38
C ALA A 117 9.78 -8.42 -11.50
N PHE A 118 8.60 -8.03 -11.04
CA PHE A 118 8.08 -6.68 -11.27
C PHE A 118 7.97 -5.87 -9.98
N TYR A 119 8.49 -4.63 -10.04
CA TYR A 119 8.24 -3.60 -9.05
C TYR A 119 7.17 -2.63 -9.56
N THR A 120 6.13 -2.42 -8.77
CA THR A 120 5.19 -1.32 -9.05
C THR A 120 5.74 0.02 -8.58
N GLY A 121 5.48 1.09 -9.35
CA GLY A 121 5.90 2.45 -8.95
C GLY A 121 5.35 2.87 -7.59
N LYS A 122 4.12 2.45 -7.25
CA LYS A 122 3.47 2.73 -5.96
C LYS A 122 4.27 2.25 -4.75
N LEU A 123 4.94 1.10 -4.86
CA LEU A 123 5.74 0.58 -3.75
C LEU A 123 6.78 1.60 -3.29
N PHE A 124 7.44 2.27 -4.24
CA PHE A 124 8.46 3.27 -3.92
C PHE A 124 7.86 4.54 -3.30
N GLU A 125 6.71 5.01 -3.77
CA GLU A 125 5.99 6.12 -3.12
C GLU A 125 5.60 5.73 -1.68
N TYR A 126 4.99 4.57 -1.50
CA TYR A 126 4.55 4.07 -0.20
C TYR A 126 5.70 3.92 0.81
N MET A 127 6.90 3.53 0.36
CA MET A 127 8.09 3.45 1.22
C MET A 127 8.42 4.75 1.93
N ASN A 128 8.06 5.91 1.38
CA ASN A 128 8.37 7.21 1.95
C ASN A 128 7.25 7.84 2.78
N THR A 129 6.11 7.17 2.93
CA THR A 129 4.95 7.73 3.65
C THR A 129 5.02 7.61 5.17
N ASN A 130 5.95 6.87 5.72
CA ASN A 130 5.97 6.47 7.13
C ASN A 130 4.71 5.70 7.58
N LYS A 131 4.03 5.03 6.64
CA LYS A 131 2.86 4.19 6.91
C LYS A 131 3.18 2.72 6.61
N PRO A 132 2.72 1.77 7.43
CA PRO A 132 2.88 0.36 7.14
C PRO A 132 2.10 -0.03 5.88
N ILE A 133 2.63 -1.00 5.15
CA ILE A 133 2.02 -1.50 3.91
C ILE A 133 1.45 -2.90 4.15
N LEU A 134 0.17 -3.05 3.90
CA LEU A 134 -0.47 -4.35 3.72
C LEU A 134 -0.27 -4.76 2.26
N ALA A 135 0.74 -5.59 1.99
CA ALA A 135 1.16 -5.95 0.65
C ALA A 135 0.61 -7.33 0.24
N LEU A 136 -0.29 -7.34 -0.74
CA LEU A 136 -0.86 -8.54 -1.36
C LEU A 136 -0.11 -8.78 -2.68
N LEU A 137 0.88 -9.66 -2.64
CA LEU A 137 1.88 -9.83 -3.70
C LEU A 137 2.13 -11.31 -4.00
N PRO A 138 2.76 -11.64 -5.14
CA PRO A 138 3.46 -12.92 -5.29
C PRO A 138 4.53 -13.06 -4.21
N GLU A 139 4.44 -14.09 -3.36
CA GLU A 139 5.28 -14.23 -2.15
C GLU A 139 6.79 -14.30 -2.42
N ASN A 140 7.17 -14.92 -3.55
CA ASN A 140 8.57 -15.09 -3.98
C ASN A 140 8.99 -14.01 -4.98
N GLY A 141 8.23 -12.90 -5.06
CA GLY A 141 8.52 -11.80 -5.97
C GLY A 141 9.46 -10.77 -5.34
N VAL A 142 10.22 -10.09 -6.20
CA VAL A 142 11.15 -9.02 -5.80
C VAL A 142 10.48 -7.90 -5.00
N ALA A 143 9.21 -7.62 -5.25
CA ALA A 143 8.44 -6.63 -4.49
C ALA A 143 8.16 -7.10 -3.05
N ALA A 144 7.85 -8.39 -2.87
CA ALA A 144 7.65 -8.99 -1.55
C ALA A 144 8.95 -9.05 -0.75
N GLU A 145 10.05 -9.41 -1.40
CA GLU A 145 11.40 -9.37 -0.79
C GLU A 145 11.75 -7.95 -0.33
N LEU A 146 11.49 -6.94 -1.16
CA LEU A 146 11.76 -5.54 -0.80
C LEU A 146 10.92 -5.09 0.39
N VAL A 147 9.63 -5.43 0.46
CA VAL A 147 8.77 -5.09 1.62
C VAL A 147 9.34 -5.71 2.90
N ARG A 148 9.80 -6.96 2.86
CA ARG A 148 10.40 -7.66 3.99
C ARG A 148 11.77 -7.07 4.36
N GLU A 149 12.67 -6.90 3.38
CA GLU A 149 14.02 -6.33 3.59
C GLU A 149 13.96 -4.94 4.22
N SER A 150 13.04 -4.11 3.74
CA SER A 150 12.89 -2.73 4.22
C SER A 150 12.06 -2.61 5.50
N ASN A 151 11.44 -3.69 5.97
CA ASN A 151 10.55 -3.72 7.14
C ASN A 151 9.46 -2.63 7.10
N ILE A 152 8.87 -2.42 5.91
CA ILE A 152 7.85 -1.37 5.69
C ILE A 152 6.42 -1.90 5.78
N GLY A 153 6.22 -3.18 6.07
CA GLY A 153 4.88 -3.74 6.18
C GLY A 153 4.84 -5.26 6.20
N THR A 154 3.65 -5.79 6.02
CA THR A 154 3.40 -7.23 5.94
C THR A 154 3.14 -7.68 4.51
N VAL A 155 3.48 -8.93 4.20
CA VAL A 155 3.22 -9.56 2.90
C VAL A 155 2.23 -10.70 3.10
N ALA A 156 1.24 -10.79 2.22
CA ALA A 156 0.39 -11.97 2.06
C ALA A 156 0.34 -12.37 0.59
N ALA A 157 0.21 -13.65 0.31
CA ALA A 157 -0.05 -14.10 -1.04
C ALA A 157 -1.41 -13.54 -1.52
N VAL A 158 -1.43 -12.96 -2.73
CA VAL A 158 -2.59 -12.20 -3.24
C VAL A 158 -3.88 -13.03 -3.33
N ASP A 159 -3.80 -14.35 -3.35
CA ASP A 159 -4.92 -15.29 -3.37
C ASP A 159 -5.11 -16.06 -2.05
N ASN A 160 -4.34 -15.74 -1.02
CA ASN A 160 -4.45 -16.38 0.30
C ASN A 160 -5.29 -15.52 1.26
N VAL A 161 -6.60 -15.71 1.22
CA VAL A 161 -7.56 -14.97 2.07
C VAL A 161 -7.22 -15.08 3.57
N LYS A 162 -6.69 -16.25 4.01
CA LYS A 162 -6.32 -16.46 5.41
C LYS A 162 -5.19 -15.53 5.85
N GLU A 163 -4.09 -15.49 5.09
CA GLU A 163 -2.95 -14.59 5.39
C GLU A 163 -3.35 -13.12 5.31
N ILE A 164 -4.21 -12.75 4.34
CA ILE A 164 -4.73 -11.40 4.22
C ILE A 164 -5.52 -11.02 5.47
N LYS A 165 -6.37 -11.91 5.99
CA LYS A 165 -7.11 -11.69 7.25
C LYS A 165 -6.18 -11.54 8.44
N GLU A 166 -5.18 -12.40 8.57
CA GLU A 166 -4.20 -12.33 9.65
C GLU A 166 -3.47 -10.99 9.66
N ASN A 167 -3.05 -10.50 8.48
CA ASN A 167 -2.37 -9.22 8.37
C ASN A 167 -3.29 -8.01 8.62
N ILE A 168 -4.55 -8.05 8.15
CA ILE A 168 -5.54 -7.00 8.46
C ILE A 168 -5.79 -6.95 9.97
N LEU A 169 -6.00 -8.12 10.59
CA LEU A 169 -6.29 -8.23 12.02
C LEU A 169 -5.10 -7.73 12.86
N TYR A 170 -3.87 -8.09 12.47
CA TYR A 170 -2.65 -7.61 13.10
C TYR A 170 -2.60 -6.07 13.18
N TYR A 171 -2.83 -5.37 12.08
CA TYR A 171 -2.85 -3.90 12.09
C TYR A 171 -4.08 -3.33 12.80
N TYR A 172 -5.24 -3.98 12.70
CA TYR A 172 -6.45 -3.55 13.37
C TYR A 172 -6.32 -3.62 14.90
N GLU A 173 -5.73 -4.68 15.43
CA GLU A 173 -5.49 -4.84 16.87
C GLU A 173 -4.50 -3.80 17.41
N GLN A 174 -3.47 -3.46 16.65
CA GLN A 174 -2.53 -2.41 17.00
C GLN A 174 -3.20 -1.03 16.97
N TRP A 175 -3.97 -0.76 15.93
CA TRP A 175 -4.75 0.47 15.83
C TRP A 175 -5.72 0.63 17.01
N CYS A 176 -6.39 -0.44 17.44
CA CYS A 176 -7.25 -0.44 18.62
C CYS A 176 -6.50 -0.11 19.92
N LYS A 177 -5.20 -0.41 20.00
CA LYS A 177 -4.32 -0.05 21.12
C LYS A 177 -3.79 1.38 21.04
N GLY A 178 -4.07 2.09 19.96
CA GLY A 178 -3.65 3.46 19.71
C GLY A 178 -2.29 3.61 19.03
N GLU A 179 -1.62 2.52 18.68
CA GLU A 179 -0.28 2.56 18.07
C GLU A 179 -0.11 1.42 17.06
N ILE A 180 0.16 1.78 15.80
CA ILE A 180 0.62 0.82 14.80
C ILE A 180 2.16 0.90 14.74
N GLU A 181 2.80 -0.21 15.05
CA GLU A 181 4.25 -0.32 14.98
C GLU A 181 4.75 -0.14 13.54
N TYR A 182 5.70 0.77 13.37
CA TYR A 182 6.36 1.01 12.09
C TYR A 182 7.82 1.37 12.34
N SER A 183 8.71 0.45 12.01
CA SER A 183 10.16 0.63 12.18
C SER A 183 10.91 0.21 10.91
N PRO A 184 10.87 1.04 9.86
CA PRO A 184 11.49 0.72 8.58
C PRO A 184 13.01 0.70 8.67
N MET A 185 13.64 -0.18 7.90
CA MET A 185 15.08 -0.17 7.64
C MET A 185 15.42 1.02 6.73
N ARG A 186 15.69 2.17 7.34
CA ARG A 186 15.91 3.45 6.64
C ARG A 186 16.99 3.37 5.57
N GLU A 187 18.08 2.65 5.82
CA GLU A 187 19.12 2.41 4.82
C GLU A 187 18.60 1.77 3.54
N VAL A 188 17.68 0.80 3.65
CA VAL A 188 17.08 0.12 2.49
C VAL A 188 16.15 1.09 1.75
N VAL A 189 15.26 1.78 2.48
CA VAL A 189 14.33 2.76 1.91
C VAL A 189 15.08 3.84 1.13
N GLU A 190 16.14 4.41 1.71
CA GLU A 190 16.91 5.48 1.12
C GLU A 190 17.68 5.10 -0.15
N ARG A 191 17.89 3.81 -0.42
CA ARG A 191 18.49 3.35 -1.69
C ARG A 191 17.61 3.71 -2.90
N TYR A 192 16.32 3.94 -2.69
CA TYR A 192 15.31 4.21 -3.71
C TYR A 192 14.91 5.70 -3.79
N ASP A 193 15.64 6.59 -3.11
CA ASP A 193 15.55 8.03 -3.33
C ASP A 193 16.04 8.38 -4.74
N ARG A 194 15.21 9.06 -5.54
CA ARG A 194 15.52 9.41 -6.94
C ARG A 194 16.80 10.23 -7.07
N LYS A 195 17.08 11.15 -6.14
CA LYS A 195 18.33 11.93 -6.16
C LYS A 195 19.53 11.01 -6.01
N LYS A 196 19.49 10.06 -5.07
CA LYS A 196 20.57 9.06 -4.89
C LYS A 196 20.71 8.13 -6.10
N LEU A 197 19.59 7.70 -6.70
CA LEU A 197 19.62 6.88 -7.92
C LEU A 197 20.23 7.63 -9.09
N THR A 198 19.89 8.90 -9.30
CA THR A 198 20.44 9.77 -10.35
C THR A 198 21.93 10.01 -10.12
N GLN A 199 22.35 10.25 -8.90
CA GLN A 199 23.76 10.40 -8.57
C GLN A 199 24.58 9.16 -8.90
N ARG A 200 24.09 7.97 -8.54
CA ARG A 200 24.76 6.69 -8.89
C ARG A 200 24.85 6.50 -10.40
N LEU A 201 23.82 6.89 -11.15
CA LEU A 201 23.83 6.81 -12.61
C LEU A 201 24.88 7.76 -13.19
N SER A 202 24.97 9.00 -12.67
CA SER A 202 26.00 9.97 -13.08
C SER A 202 27.41 9.42 -12.84
N GLU A 203 27.67 8.81 -11.67
CA GLU A 203 28.97 8.19 -11.36
C GLU A 203 29.34 7.06 -12.33
N VAL A 204 28.35 6.30 -12.81
CA VAL A 204 28.59 5.27 -13.86
C VAL A 204 28.98 5.92 -15.19
N PHE A 205 28.28 6.99 -15.60
CA PHE A 205 28.62 7.71 -16.81
C PHE A 205 30.01 8.36 -16.73
N ASP A 206 30.36 8.98 -15.61
CA ASP A 206 31.68 9.57 -15.42
C ASP A 206 32.83 8.55 -15.55
N LYS A 207 32.63 7.31 -15.06
CA LYS A 207 33.62 6.22 -15.23
C LYS A 207 33.75 5.73 -16.66
N ILE A 208 32.69 5.86 -17.47
CA ILE A 208 32.71 5.43 -18.88
C ILE A 208 33.30 6.50 -19.77
N VAL A 209 33.01 7.79 -19.47
CA VAL A 209 33.40 8.94 -20.32
C VAL A 209 34.82 9.45 -20.00
N ARG A 210 35.29 9.21 -18.75
CA ARG A 210 36.63 9.59 -18.29
C ARG A 210 37.39 8.33 -17.88
N PRO A 211 37.95 7.59 -18.86
CA PRO A 211 38.78 6.41 -18.59
C PRO A 211 40.11 6.77 -17.90
#